data_e7ff68939db24cb77f8367059751e789
#
_entry.id   e7ff68939db24cb77f8367059751e789
#
_cell.length_a   1.000
_cell.length_b   1.000
_cell.length_c   1.000
_cell.angle_alpha   90.00
_cell.angle_beta   90.00
_cell.angle_gamma   90.00
#
_symmetry.space_group_name_H-M   'P 1'
#
loop_
_entity.id
_entity.type
_entity.pdbx_description
1 polymer ?
#
loop_
_entity_poly.entity_id
_entity_poly.type
_entity_poly.pdbx_seq_one_letter_code
_entity_poly.pdbx_strand_id
1 'polypeptide(L)'
;MENIPRIELIQVAEAVAREKLIDKEDVILAMEDAIQKAARSKYGLERDIRASVNRNNGAISIEQYTQVVQVVEDESTQMSLEEALRRDKSLKIGDYHKKELPPFDLSLIHI
;
A
#
# COMPACT_ATOMS: atom_id res chain seq x y z
N MET A 1 8.78 9.55 -3.39
CA MET A 1 9.42 8.32 -3.90
C MET A 1 8.72 7.89 -5.18
N GLU A 2 9.49 7.52 -6.16
CA GLU A 2 8.96 7.16 -7.47
C GLU A 2 8.47 5.73 -7.53
N ASN A 3 7.36 5.52 -8.25
CA ASN A 3 6.87 4.19 -8.53
C ASN A 3 7.63 3.63 -9.73
N ILE A 4 8.38 2.57 -9.49
CA ILE A 4 9.18 1.93 -10.53
C ILE A 4 8.30 0.91 -11.27
N PRO A 5 8.14 1.04 -12.60
CA PRO A 5 7.39 0.04 -13.35
C PRO A 5 7.98 -1.35 -13.18
N ARG A 6 7.11 -2.34 -13.01
CA ARG A 6 7.50 -3.74 -12.85
C ARG A 6 6.65 -4.60 -13.77
N ILE A 7 6.93 -4.47 -15.06
CA ILE A 7 6.20 -5.21 -16.09
C ILE A 7 6.24 -6.71 -15.85
N GLU A 8 7.37 -7.21 -15.34
CA GLU A 8 7.51 -8.63 -15.05
C GLU A 8 6.50 -9.12 -13.99
N LEU A 9 6.04 -8.26 -13.10
CA LEU A 9 4.97 -8.66 -12.16
C LEU A 9 3.69 -8.99 -12.90
N ILE A 10 3.35 -8.18 -13.90
CA ILE A 10 2.15 -8.42 -14.71
C ILE A 10 2.33 -9.70 -15.53
N GLN A 11 3.51 -9.92 -16.08
CA GLN A 11 3.82 -11.12 -16.87
C GLN A 11 3.75 -12.38 -16.01
N VAL A 12 4.26 -12.32 -14.78
CA VAL A 12 4.17 -13.44 -13.84
C VAL A 12 2.72 -13.71 -13.48
N ALA A 13 1.93 -12.66 -13.21
CA ALA A 13 0.52 -12.81 -12.89
C ALA A 13 -0.24 -13.47 -14.03
N GLU A 14 0.04 -13.09 -15.28
CA GLU A 14 -0.58 -13.69 -16.45
C GLU A 14 -0.20 -15.17 -16.59
N ALA A 15 1.07 -15.50 -16.38
CA ALA A 15 1.54 -16.88 -16.48
C ALA A 15 0.90 -17.77 -15.40
N VAL A 16 0.85 -17.29 -14.15
CA VAL A 16 0.22 -18.03 -13.05
C VAL A 16 -1.26 -18.22 -13.29
N ALA A 17 -1.94 -17.15 -13.73
CA ALA A 17 -3.38 -17.23 -14.01
C ALA A 17 -3.68 -18.27 -15.09
N ARG A 18 -2.86 -18.31 -16.13
CA ARG A 18 -3.02 -19.25 -17.24
C ARG A 18 -2.78 -20.69 -16.80
N GLU A 19 -1.69 -20.90 -16.04
CA GLU A 19 -1.32 -22.23 -15.56
C GLU A 19 -2.34 -22.79 -14.57
N LYS A 20 -2.85 -21.93 -13.68
CA LYS A 20 -3.79 -22.34 -12.63
C LYS A 20 -5.25 -22.25 -13.04
N LEU A 21 -5.54 -21.71 -14.22
CA LEU A 21 -6.90 -21.47 -14.71
C LEU A 21 -7.71 -20.56 -13.78
N ILE A 22 -7.06 -19.51 -13.27
CA ILE A 22 -7.69 -18.51 -12.41
C ILE A 22 -7.60 -17.14 -13.06
N ASP A 23 -8.39 -16.19 -12.55
CA ASP A 23 -8.42 -14.83 -13.07
C ASP A 23 -7.12 -14.10 -12.73
N LYS A 24 -6.56 -13.39 -13.72
CA LYS A 24 -5.36 -12.58 -13.52
C LYS A 24 -5.54 -11.57 -12.38
N GLU A 25 -6.72 -10.96 -12.29
CA GLU A 25 -7.00 -10.00 -11.22
C GLU A 25 -6.88 -10.63 -9.84
N ASP A 26 -7.33 -11.86 -9.68
CA ASP A 26 -7.20 -12.58 -8.41
C ASP A 26 -5.74 -12.84 -8.05
N VAL A 27 -4.90 -13.12 -9.06
CA VAL A 27 -3.46 -13.29 -8.83
C VAL A 27 -2.84 -11.97 -8.38
N ILE A 28 -3.20 -10.86 -9.01
CA ILE A 28 -2.68 -9.54 -8.65
C ILE A 28 -3.12 -9.15 -7.23
N LEU A 29 -4.37 -9.42 -6.88
CA LEU A 29 -4.87 -9.16 -5.52
C LEU A 29 -4.10 -9.96 -4.48
N ALA A 30 -3.77 -11.21 -4.78
CA ALA A 30 -2.95 -12.03 -3.89
C ALA A 30 -1.54 -11.47 -3.75
N MET A 31 -0.97 -10.97 -4.84
CA MET A 31 0.33 -10.30 -4.81
C MET A 31 0.30 -9.04 -3.95
N GLU A 32 -0.74 -8.21 -4.12
CA GLU A 32 -0.90 -7.01 -3.30
C GLU A 32 -0.99 -7.36 -1.82
N ASP A 33 -1.73 -8.41 -1.49
CA ASP A 33 -1.87 -8.84 -0.09
C ASP A 33 -0.53 -9.28 0.49
N ALA A 34 0.25 -10.04 -0.27
CA ALA A 34 1.57 -10.48 0.18
C ALA A 34 2.52 -9.29 0.37
N ILE A 35 2.52 -8.35 -0.57
CA ILE A 35 3.35 -7.15 -0.49
C ILE A 35 2.93 -6.29 0.70
N GLN A 36 1.62 -6.16 0.93
CA GLN A 36 1.10 -5.38 2.04
C GLN A 36 1.50 -5.98 3.40
N LYS A 37 1.45 -7.29 3.53
CA LYS A 37 1.88 -7.97 4.75
C LYS A 37 3.37 -7.77 5.00
N ALA A 38 4.18 -7.85 3.95
CA ALA A 38 5.62 -7.60 4.06
C ALA A 38 5.90 -6.14 4.43
N ALA A 39 5.15 -5.20 3.85
CA ALA A 39 5.30 -3.77 4.16
C ALA A 39 4.93 -3.49 5.62
N ARG A 40 3.86 -4.09 6.12
CA ARG A 40 3.47 -3.96 7.53
C ARG A 40 4.54 -4.51 8.45
N SER A 41 5.14 -5.63 8.08
CA SER A 41 6.22 -6.21 8.86
C SER A 41 7.43 -5.29 8.93
N LYS A 42 7.72 -4.57 7.84
CA LYS A 42 8.85 -3.65 7.76
C LYS A 42 8.58 -2.33 8.47
N TYR A 43 7.41 -1.74 8.27
CA TYR A 43 7.12 -0.38 8.73
C TYR A 43 6.35 -0.31 10.05
N GLY A 44 5.71 -1.38 10.47
CA GLY A 44 4.98 -1.45 11.73
C GLY A 44 3.63 -2.11 11.57
N LEU A 45 3.39 -3.17 12.35
CA LEU A 45 2.15 -3.93 12.29
C LEU A 45 0.95 -3.14 12.80
N GLU A 46 1.20 -2.14 13.65
CA GLU A 46 0.16 -1.30 14.24
C GLU A 46 -0.33 -0.21 13.29
N ARG A 47 0.37 0.01 12.19
CA ARG A 47 0.05 1.07 11.22
C ARG A 47 -0.83 0.56 10.10
N ASP A 48 -1.64 1.44 9.53
CA ASP A 48 -2.46 1.11 8.37
C ASP A 48 -1.63 1.30 7.10
N ILE A 49 -0.92 0.27 6.74
CA ILE A 49 -0.06 0.25 5.55
C ILE A 49 -0.80 -0.51 4.46
N ARG A 50 -0.92 0.11 3.29
CA ARG A 50 -1.59 -0.50 2.14
C ARG A 50 -0.68 -0.52 0.94
N ALA A 51 -0.75 -1.61 0.17
CA ALA A 51 0.02 -1.78 -1.05
C ALA A 51 -0.93 -1.97 -2.23
N SER A 52 -0.54 -1.43 -3.37
CA SER A 52 -1.28 -1.63 -4.60
C SER A 52 -0.31 -1.84 -5.76
N VAL A 53 -0.77 -2.56 -6.77
CA VAL A 53 -0.01 -2.83 -7.99
C VAL A 53 -0.75 -2.20 -9.16
N ASN A 54 -0.05 -1.37 -9.92
CA ASN A 54 -0.61 -0.78 -11.13
C ASN A 54 -0.83 -1.89 -12.17
N ARG A 55 -2.08 -2.03 -12.64
CA ARG A 55 -2.45 -3.12 -13.56
C ARG A 55 -1.82 -2.98 -14.92
N ASN A 56 -1.40 -1.77 -15.31
CA ASN A 56 -0.83 -1.51 -16.62
C ASN A 56 0.67 -1.75 -16.68
N ASN A 57 1.42 -1.32 -15.66
CA ASN A 57 2.88 -1.36 -15.69
C ASN A 57 3.51 -2.13 -14.53
N GLY A 58 2.70 -2.66 -13.60
CA GLY A 58 3.20 -3.41 -12.46
C GLY A 58 3.86 -2.60 -11.37
N ALA A 59 3.82 -1.27 -11.45
CA ALA A 59 4.42 -0.41 -10.43
C ALA A 59 3.75 -0.65 -9.08
N ILE A 60 4.56 -0.72 -8.02
CA ILE A 60 4.09 -0.95 -6.66
C ILE A 60 4.04 0.36 -5.91
N SER A 61 2.89 0.66 -5.29
CA SER A 61 2.72 1.81 -4.41
C SER A 61 2.48 1.30 -2.99
N ILE A 62 3.22 1.85 -2.03
CA ILE A 62 3.05 1.54 -0.61
C ILE A 62 2.72 2.85 0.09
N GLU A 63 1.59 2.88 0.79
CA GLU A 63 1.12 4.08 1.46
C GLU A 63 0.69 3.79 2.88
N GLN A 64 0.96 4.74 3.77
CA GLN A 64 0.45 4.70 5.13
C GLN A 64 -0.77 5.63 5.21
N TYR A 65 -1.87 5.10 5.70
CA TYR A 65 -3.12 5.84 5.89
C TYR A 65 -3.25 6.23 7.35
N THR A 66 -3.59 7.49 7.59
CA THR A 66 -3.82 8.02 8.93
C THR A 66 -5.13 8.78 8.91
N GLN A 67 -6.07 8.39 9.76
CA GLN A 67 -7.38 9.04 9.80
C GLN A 67 -7.32 10.32 10.62
N VAL A 68 -7.92 11.38 10.11
CA VAL A 68 -8.04 12.65 10.83
C VAL A 68 -9.22 12.56 11.78
N VAL A 69 -8.95 12.74 13.08
CA VAL A 69 -9.95 12.60 14.13
C VAL A 69 -9.90 13.82 15.05
N GLN A 70 -10.97 14.01 15.82
CA GLN A 70 -11.04 15.10 16.78
C GLN A 70 -10.18 14.81 18.00
N VAL A 71 -10.24 13.59 18.50
CA VAL A 71 -9.43 13.12 19.63
C VAL A 71 -8.66 11.88 19.21
N VAL A 72 -7.33 11.97 19.27
CA VAL A 72 -6.47 10.86 18.88
C VAL A 72 -6.47 9.81 19.99
N GLU A 73 -6.91 8.60 19.64
CA GLU A 73 -6.88 7.46 20.58
C GLU A 73 -5.75 6.50 20.24
N ASP A 74 -5.33 6.47 18.97
CA ASP A 74 -4.25 5.60 18.50
C ASP A 74 -3.36 6.40 17.55
N GLU A 75 -2.17 6.77 18.01
CA GLU A 75 -1.24 7.59 17.23
C GLU A 75 -0.71 6.86 15.99
N SER A 76 -0.79 5.53 15.96
CA SER A 76 -0.32 4.75 14.82
C SER A 76 -1.24 4.88 13.60
N THR A 77 -2.54 5.12 13.83
CA THR A 77 -3.54 5.13 12.76
C THR A 77 -4.35 6.43 12.68
N GLN A 78 -4.14 7.36 13.61
CA GLN A 78 -4.93 8.58 13.70
C GLN A 78 -4.04 9.80 13.88
N MET A 79 -4.56 10.96 13.46
CA MET A 79 -3.93 12.24 13.71
C MET A 79 -4.98 13.29 14.02
N SER A 80 -4.58 14.33 14.75
CA SER A 80 -5.48 15.45 15.06
C SER A 80 -5.71 16.31 13.82
N LEU A 81 -6.82 17.05 13.82
CA LEU A 81 -7.09 17.99 12.73
C LEU A 81 -5.99 19.05 12.63
N GLU A 82 -5.48 19.53 13.77
CA GLU A 82 -4.41 20.52 13.79
C GLU A 82 -3.17 20.02 13.06
N GLU A 83 -2.74 18.79 13.33
CA GLU A 83 -1.59 18.21 12.63
C GLU A 83 -1.89 17.97 11.16
N ALA A 84 -3.10 17.51 10.86
CA ALA A 84 -3.50 17.26 9.47
C ALA A 84 -3.43 18.53 8.63
N LEU A 85 -3.90 19.65 9.17
CA LEU A 85 -3.90 20.92 8.45
C LEU A 85 -2.51 21.45 8.18
N ARG A 86 -1.51 21.08 8.98
CA ARG A 86 -0.12 21.44 8.70
C ARG A 86 0.42 20.71 7.49
N ARG A 87 -0.15 19.53 7.18
CA ARG A 87 0.29 18.70 6.07
C ARG A 87 -0.49 18.95 4.79
N ASP A 88 -1.80 19.15 4.94
CA ASP A 88 -2.71 19.38 3.82
C ASP A 88 -3.92 20.16 4.32
N LYS A 89 -4.06 21.38 3.83
CA LYS A 89 -5.12 22.28 4.28
C LYS A 89 -6.51 21.84 3.86
N SER A 90 -6.63 20.91 2.95
CA SER A 90 -7.93 20.40 2.48
C SER A 90 -8.50 19.27 3.36
N LEU A 91 -7.70 18.76 4.31
CA LEU A 91 -8.15 17.67 5.17
C LEU A 91 -9.20 18.11 6.18
N LYS A 92 -10.13 17.21 6.43
CA LYS A 92 -11.21 17.39 7.40
C LYS A 92 -11.29 16.17 8.31
N ILE A 93 -11.95 16.30 9.45
CA ILE A 93 -12.21 15.18 10.34
C ILE A 93 -12.96 14.09 9.57
N GLY A 94 -12.48 12.86 9.65
CA GLY A 94 -12.98 11.71 8.92
C GLY A 94 -12.21 11.40 7.65
N ASP A 95 -11.44 12.36 7.13
CA ASP A 95 -10.59 12.13 5.96
C ASP A 95 -9.35 11.31 6.34
N TYR A 96 -8.69 10.78 5.32
CA TYR A 96 -7.43 10.05 5.50
C TYR A 96 -6.28 10.83 4.89
N HIS A 97 -5.21 10.99 5.67
CA HIS A 97 -3.94 11.47 5.16
C HIS A 97 -3.16 10.26 4.64
N LYS A 98 -2.67 10.37 3.41
CA LYS A 98 -1.89 9.31 2.76
C LYS A 98 -0.44 9.74 2.68
N LYS A 99 0.45 8.91 3.22
CA LYS A 99 1.88 9.16 3.13
C LYS A 99 2.49 8.06 2.29
N GLU A 100 3.12 8.43 1.17
CA GLU A 100 3.81 7.47 0.34
C GLU A 100 5.08 7.00 1.05
N LEU A 101 5.25 5.68 1.11
CA LEU A 101 6.42 5.07 1.72
C LEU A 101 7.36 4.57 0.64
N PRO A 102 8.69 4.56 0.91
CA PRO A 102 9.64 4.06 -0.06
C PRO A 102 9.38 2.61 -0.42
N PRO A 103 9.48 2.24 -1.70
CA PRO A 103 9.42 0.84 -2.07
C PRO A 103 10.64 0.11 -1.52
N PHE A 104 10.51 -1.19 -1.33
CA PHE A 104 11.59 -2.03 -0.88
C PHE A 104 11.84 -3.12 -1.92
N ASP A 105 13.00 -3.76 -1.82
CA ASP A 105 13.39 -4.80 -2.76
C ASP A 105 12.52 -6.04 -2.57
N LEU A 106 11.79 -6.42 -3.62
CA LEU A 106 10.92 -7.58 -3.59
C LEU A 106 11.68 -8.89 -3.42
N SER A 107 12.98 -8.91 -3.70
CA SER A 107 13.79 -10.11 -3.49
C SER A 107 13.92 -10.47 -2.01
N LEU A 108 13.62 -9.52 -1.11
CA LEU A 108 13.62 -9.75 0.33
C LEU A 108 12.30 -10.33 0.84
N ILE A 109 11.30 -10.45 -0.03
CA ILE A 109 10.00 -10.99 0.32
C ILE A 109 9.99 -12.47 -0.02
N HIS A 110 9.78 -13.31 0.98
CA HIS A 110 9.60 -14.75 0.80
C HIS A 110 8.12 -15.01 0.58
N ILE A 111 7.76 -15.21 -0.66
CA ILE A 111 6.39 -15.47 -1.07
C ILE A 111 6.18 -16.96 -1.26
#